data_dfcbde06790f45a176b1debca3d4c47a
#
_entry.id   dfcbde06790f45a176b1debca3d4c47a
#
_cell.length_a   1.000
_cell.length_b   1.000
_cell.length_c   1.000
_cell.angle_alpha   90.00
_cell.angle_beta   90.00
_cell.angle_gamma   90.00
#
_symmetry.space_group_name_H-M   'P 1'
#
loop_
_entity.id
_entity.type
_entity.pdbx_description
1 polymer ?
#
loop_
_entity_poly.entity_id
_entity_poly.type
_entity_poly.pdbx_seq_one_letter_code
_entity_poly.pdbx_strand_id
1 'polypeptide(L)'
;MQLTKSLKARRTTIAPKGLIEKNNYYILGDTYVRVLTITALPNEFGEGFLAQFINDSRFHIDFSTSIMNEDVSSFLQKEINELENKIDKCDNDINREILIKRYRSYQDSLKQLVANNSRTINTVINLYIHAKSFQDLEEYTKELKEFFYSTGLSIRLDTLPRLQVGAMQKNSSLFIGSSLDRYSNYHIGLMMPSLSVAGLWPFIFDSMDDKYGSFIGVEANTGGKIVFDQFAYINDRNARFNGRTAGNMIIVGRTGMGKTTIINLLVNSHIINRRKVIWCDPENKNKKVTNDLGGNYIEFGVDRNIINIFDLKPVTTDNENREDDSIMYDTATAISNVVEDLSITLKLLWPNITENEIDMLNEITVKTYRSAGIDGSESFKYYFPEDYPTFTDFSGTIDELLEDYSQNLSLYKREYDALKNLQMKMRSLVGSPDIPGHYARYFNGKTNIDLQELEDIGLLSFGMKHLASTPIGVRNALLRLVFNYAWSKCLSTDEETVFVSDEDHQFISIEEIASIKAQFQRRARKYNTVTISGTQQVRDYCDEKILTYGRAIFENSTYQMYFHMYKSSVNDLSQLIMLTDQEKEQLVSLPPYTCLTEVGNRKIPIRVLLTEDEEKLIGK
;
A
#
# COMPACT_ATOMS: atom_id res chain seq x y z
N MET A 1 58.59 4.85 -0.85
CA MET A 1 57.81 3.58 -0.88
C MET A 1 56.36 3.70 -0.40
N GLN A 2 56.01 4.59 0.51
CA GLN A 2 54.59 4.84 0.94
C GLN A 2 53.75 5.61 -0.07
N LEU A 3 54.32 6.58 -0.82
CA LEU A 3 53.60 7.34 -1.82
C LEU A 3 53.13 6.48 -3.04
N THR A 4 53.94 5.46 -3.42
CA THR A 4 53.58 4.54 -4.49
C THR A 4 52.44 3.57 -4.14
N LYS A 5 52.29 3.17 -2.85
CA LYS A 5 51.16 2.37 -2.39
C LYS A 5 49.85 3.19 -2.36
N SER A 6 49.91 4.44 -1.95
CA SER A 6 48.74 5.35 -1.91
C SER A 6 48.24 5.71 -3.32
N LEU A 7 49.15 5.90 -4.28
CA LEU A 7 48.80 6.13 -5.69
C LEU A 7 48.23 4.87 -6.36
N LYS A 8 48.73 3.67 -6.02
CA LYS A 8 48.15 2.41 -6.50
C LYS A 8 46.75 2.14 -5.91
N ALA A 9 46.55 2.44 -4.63
CA ALA A 9 45.25 2.33 -3.99
C ALA A 9 44.23 3.34 -4.57
N ARG A 10 44.65 4.58 -4.87
CA ARG A 10 43.79 5.59 -5.54
C ARG A 10 43.45 5.20 -6.97
N ARG A 11 44.39 4.60 -7.74
CA ARG A 11 44.09 4.11 -9.10
C ARG A 11 43.10 2.95 -9.12
N THR A 12 43.16 2.05 -8.14
CA THR A 12 42.19 0.93 -8.04
C THR A 12 40.81 1.33 -7.58
N THR A 13 40.67 2.49 -6.90
CA THR A 13 39.36 3.02 -6.47
C THR A 13 38.70 3.96 -7.48
N ILE A 14 39.46 4.53 -8.41
CA ILE A 14 38.95 5.57 -9.34
C ILE A 14 38.85 5.05 -10.79
N ALA A 15 39.69 4.07 -11.17
CA ALA A 15 39.66 3.51 -12.52
C ALA A 15 38.81 2.25 -12.57
N PRO A 16 37.86 2.12 -13.49
CA PRO A 16 37.16 0.86 -13.72
C PRO A 16 38.16 -0.24 -14.04
N LYS A 17 37.89 -1.47 -13.58
CA LYS A 17 38.79 -2.65 -13.75
C LYS A 17 39.07 -3.02 -15.22
N GLY A 18 38.47 -2.32 -16.16
CA GLY A 18 38.64 -2.48 -17.59
C GLY A 18 37.31 -2.62 -18.32
N LEU A 19 37.41 -2.51 -19.64
CA LEU A 19 36.30 -2.73 -20.57
C LEU A 19 36.60 -4.01 -21.35
N ILE A 20 35.71 -4.98 -21.33
CA ILE A 20 35.79 -6.24 -22.08
C ILE A 20 34.60 -6.28 -23.05
N GLU A 21 34.84 -6.18 -24.32
CA GLU A 21 33.81 -6.33 -25.36
C GLU A 21 33.53 -7.81 -25.65
N LYS A 22 32.28 -8.16 -25.70
CA LYS A 22 31.74 -9.47 -26.12
C LYS A 22 30.80 -9.26 -27.31
N ASN A 23 30.37 -10.34 -27.94
CA ASN A 23 29.54 -10.26 -29.13
C ASN A 23 28.23 -9.49 -28.91
N ASN A 24 27.53 -9.77 -27.80
CA ASN A 24 26.18 -9.26 -27.50
C ASN A 24 26.09 -8.48 -26.20
N TYR A 25 27.21 -8.18 -25.55
CA TYR A 25 27.30 -7.39 -24.33
C TYR A 25 28.74 -6.91 -24.13
N TYR A 26 28.94 -6.04 -23.15
CA TYR A 26 30.27 -5.69 -22.66
C TYR A 26 30.32 -5.78 -21.14
N ILE A 27 31.52 -5.88 -20.58
CA ILE A 27 31.74 -5.86 -19.13
C ILE A 27 32.52 -4.59 -18.81
N LEU A 28 31.97 -3.77 -17.92
CA LEU A 28 32.60 -2.55 -17.42
C LEU A 28 32.88 -2.72 -15.94
N GLY A 29 34.12 -2.93 -15.57
CA GLY A 29 34.48 -3.28 -14.20
C GLY A 29 33.94 -4.65 -13.79
N ASP A 30 32.97 -4.67 -12.89
CA ASP A 30 32.30 -5.89 -12.39
C ASP A 30 30.84 -5.97 -12.89
N THR A 31 30.44 -5.08 -13.81
CA THR A 31 29.05 -4.99 -14.28
C THR A 31 28.96 -5.47 -15.74
N TYR A 32 28.03 -6.39 -15.98
CA TYR A 32 27.64 -6.85 -17.31
C TYR A 32 26.62 -5.88 -17.89
N VAL A 33 26.83 -5.40 -19.11
CA VAL A 33 25.94 -4.46 -19.76
C VAL A 33 25.57 -4.95 -21.15
N ARG A 34 24.28 -4.94 -21.46
CA ARG A 34 23.74 -5.22 -22.79
C ARG A 34 22.99 -4.02 -23.31
N VAL A 35 23.28 -3.67 -24.54
CA VAL A 35 22.55 -2.60 -25.22
C VAL A 35 21.53 -3.23 -26.18
N LEU A 36 20.28 -2.84 -26.00
CA LEU A 36 19.20 -3.11 -26.94
C LEU A 36 18.89 -1.83 -27.69
N THR A 37 18.80 -1.92 -29.00
CA THR A 37 18.43 -0.79 -29.85
C THR A 37 17.01 -0.95 -30.35
N ILE A 38 16.19 0.10 -30.28
CA ILE A 38 14.87 0.11 -30.90
C ILE A 38 15.04 0.22 -32.40
N THR A 39 14.62 -0.82 -33.13
CA THR A 39 14.75 -0.90 -34.61
C THR A 39 13.42 -0.76 -35.33
N ALA A 40 12.30 -0.78 -34.61
CA ALA A 40 10.99 -0.41 -35.15
C ALA A 40 10.11 0.20 -34.06
N LEU A 41 9.29 1.15 -34.46
CA LEU A 41 8.26 1.81 -33.65
C LEU A 41 6.88 1.62 -34.31
N PRO A 42 5.78 1.79 -33.57
CA PRO A 42 4.45 1.86 -34.15
C PRO A 42 4.35 2.98 -35.19
N ASN A 43 3.47 2.84 -36.16
CA ASN A 43 3.23 3.87 -37.17
C ASN A 43 2.62 5.15 -36.57
N GLU A 44 1.89 5.01 -35.47
CA GLU A 44 1.25 6.10 -34.72
C GLU A 44 1.53 5.92 -33.24
N PHE A 45 1.93 6.99 -32.57
CA PHE A 45 2.13 7.03 -31.12
C PHE A 45 1.89 8.44 -30.60
N GLY A 46 1.44 8.52 -29.33
CA GLY A 46 1.18 9.78 -28.65
C GLY A 46 2.43 10.42 -28.06
N GLU A 47 2.27 11.63 -27.55
CA GLU A 47 3.33 12.35 -26.83
C GLU A 47 3.77 11.56 -25.58
N GLY A 48 5.07 11.54 -25.32
CA GLY A 48 5.64 10.82 -24.18
C GLY A 48 5.58 9.30 -24.29
N PHE A 49 5.39 8.77 -25.50
CA PHE A 49 5.21 7.34 -25.74
C PHE A 49 6.28 6.46 -25.07
N LEU A 50 7.54 6.86 -25.06
CA LEU A 50 8.61 6.09 -24.44
C LEU A 50 8.64 6.17 -22.90
N ALA A 51 8.00 7.15 -22.29
CA ALA A 51 8.00 7.32 -20.84
C ALA A 51 7.41 6.12 -20.09
N GLN A 52 6.36 5.51 -20.63
CA GLN A 52 5.73 4.33 -20.06
C GLN A 52 6.66 3.11 -19.96
N PHE A 53 7.71 3.05 -20.78
CA PHE A 53 8.67 1.94 -20.81
C PHE A 53 9.93 2.24 -20.00
N ILE A 54 10.27 3.51 -19.82
CA ILE A 54 11.52 3.95 -19.19
C ILE A 54 11.32 4.19 -17.69
N ASN A 55 10.15 4.67 -17.31
CA ASN A 55 9.83 4.99 -15.91
C ASN A 55 9.36 3.76 -15.10
N ASP A 56 9.40 2.56 -15.66
CA ASP A 56 9.06 1.34 -14.95
C ASP A 56 10.19 0.94 -13.99
N SER A 57 9.93 1.05 -12.69
CA SER A 57 10.90 0.77 -11.62
C SER A 57 11.39 -0.68 -11.56
N ARG A 58 10.73 -1.59 -12.28
CA ARG A 58 11.13 -3.02 -12.34
C ARG A 58 12.44 -3.22 -13.10
N PHE A 59 12.81 -2.27 -13.96
CA PHE A 59 13.98 -2.41 -14.82
C PHE A 59 15.04 -1.36 -14.50
N HIS A 60 16.28 -1.79 -14.22
CA HIS A 60 17.45 -0.91 -14.17
C HIS A 60 17.98 -0.70 -15.59
N ILE A 61 17.38 0.25 -16.30
CA ILE A 61 17.75 0.60 -17.65
C ILE A 61 18.23 2.05 -17.70
N ASP A 62 19.41 2.25 -18.29
CA ASP A 62 19.78 3.56 -18.78
C ASP A 62 19.20 3.72 -20.19
N PHE A 63 18.79 4.91 -20.52
CA PHE A 63 18.23 5.26 -21.81
C PHE A 63 19.07 6.33 -22.50
N SER A 64 19.34 6.16 -23.78
CA SER A 64 19.93 7.21 -24.59
C SER A 64 19.21 7.37 -25.90
N THR A 65 18.99 8.62 -26.29
CA THR A 65 18.54 9.00 -27.63
C THR A 65 19.59 9.85 -28.28
N SER A 66 20.09 9.40 -29.43
CA SER A 66 20.96 10.20 -30.30
C SER A 66 20.17 10.71 -31.49
N ILE A 67 20.21 12.01 -31.70
CA ILE A 67 19.47 12.72 -32.75
C ILE A 67 20.46 13.31 -33.73
N MET A 68 20.35 12.94 -35.01
CA MET A 68 21.14 13.49 -36.06
C MET A 68 20.24 14.10 -37.15
N ASN A 69 20.50 15.34 -37.49
CA ASN A 69 19.79 15.99 -38.58
C ASN A 69 20.30 15.43 -39.91
N GLU A 70 19.43 14.80 -40.68
CA GLU A 70 19.74 14.27 -42.01
C GLU A 70 18.71 14.82 -42.99
N ASP A 71 19.19 15.51 -44.04
CA ASP A 71 18.31 15.91 -45.13
C ASP A 71 18.05 14.74 -46.06
N VAL A 72 16.90 14.09 -45.87
CA VAL A 72 16.46 12.99 -46.73
C VAL A 72 15.55 13.40 -47.87
N SER A 73 15.26 14.69 -48.04
CA SER A 73 14.41 15.16 -49.12
C SER A 73 14.98 14.80 -50.49
N SER A 74 16.27 14.98 -50.68
CA SER A 74 16.97 14.58 -51.91
C SER A 74 17.00 13.06 -52.10
N PHE A 75 17.12 12.28 -51.02
CA PHE A 75 17.07 10.83 -51.06
C PHE A 75 15.65 10.34 -51.43
N LEU A 76 14.61 10.86 -50.74
CA LEU A 76 13.22 10.51 -51.05
C LEU A 76 12.84 10.85 -52.49
N GLN A 77 13.28 12.00 -52.98
CA GLN A 77 13.03 12.37 -54.36
C GLN A 77 13.69 11.40 -55.35
N LYS A 78 14.91 10.97 -55.08
CA LYS A 78 15.61 9.97 -55.89
C LYS A 78 14.92 8.61 -55.86
N GLU A 79 14.55 8.14 -54.67
CA GLU A 79 13.84 6.87 -54.52
C GLU A 79 12.44 6.89 -55.17
N ILE A 80 11.72 8.02 -55.09
CA ILE A 80 10.44 8.21 -55.78
C ILE A 80 10.62 8.06 -57.28
N ASN A 81 11.63 8.74 -57.88
CA ASN A 81 11.92 8.66 -59.31
C ASN A 81 12.36 7.24 -59.73
N GLU A 82 13.13 6.54 -58.87
CA GLU A 82 13.52 5.16 -59.16
C GLU A 82 12.34 4.19 -59.08
N LEU A 83 11.41 4.39 -58.12
CA LEU A 83 10.19 3.57 -57.98
C LEU A 83 9.26 3.80 -59.17
N GLU A 84 9.08 5.02 -59.66
CA GLU A 84 8.33 5.33 -60.86
C GLU A 84 8.85 4.51 -62.05
N ASN A 85 10.15 4.55 -62.29
CA ASN A 85 10.81 3.78 -63.34
C ASN A 85 10.66 2.24 -63.20
N LYS A 86 10.59 1.75 -61.93
CA LYS A 86 10.39 0.32 -61.65
C LYS A 86 8.95 -0.10 -61.83
N ILE A 87 7.98 0.75 -61.49
CA ILE A 87 6.54 0.51 -61.69
C ILE A 87 6.21 0.41 -63.18
N ASP A 88 6.79 1.31 -63.99
CA ASP A 88 6.55 1.31 -65.44
C ASP A 88 7.13 0.08 -66.17
N LYS A 89 8.16 -0.55 -65.60
CA LYS A 89 8.83 -1.74 -66.13
C LYS A 89 8.38 -3.05 -65.49
N CYS A 90 7.38 -3.02 -64.62
CA CYS A 90 6.95 -4.21 -63.86
C CYS A 90 5.77 -4.93 -64.55
N ASP A 91 6.03 -6.12 -65.06
CA ASP A 91 5.03 -6.94 -65.74
C ASP A 91 4.19 -7.81 -64.80
N ASN A 92 4.52 -7.86 -63.52
CA ASN A 92 3.83 -8.67 -62.52
C ASN A 92 2.91 -7.80 -61.65
N ASP A 93 1.60 -8.04 -61.71
CA ASP A 93 0.60 -7.21 -61.03
C ASP A 93 0.78 -7.14 -59.50
N ILE A 94 1.13 -8.25 -58.83
CA ILE A 94 1.35 -8.28 -57.36
C ILE A 94 2.58 -7.43 -56.98
N ASN A 95 3.66 -7.60 -57.73
CA ASN A 95 4.88 -6.81 -57.47
C ASN A 95 4.67 -5.32 -57.80
N ARG A 96 3.88 -5.04 -58.81
CA ARG A 96 3.50 -3.68 -59.21
C ARG A 96 2.69 -3.00 -58.10
N GLU A 97 1.74 -3.71 -57.48
CA GLU A 97 0.92 -3.19 -56.39
C GLU A 97 1.77 -2.87 -55.13
N ILE A 98 2.74 -3.71 -54.81
CA ILE A 98 3.71 -3.49 -53.72
C ILE A 98 4.56 -2.23 -53.99
N LEU A 99 5.05 -2.06 -55.23
CA LEU A 99 5.83 -0.89 -55.63
C LEU A 99 5.00 0.40 -55.58
N ILE A 100 3.72 0.35 -56.02
CA ILE A 100 2.79 1.49 -55.96
C ILE A 100 2.53 1.90 -54.51
N LYS A 101 2.32 0.92 -53.61
CA LYS A 101 2.13 1.19 -52.18
C LYS A 101 3.35 1.86 -51.55
N ARG A 102 4.55 1.42 -51.93
CA ARG A 102 5.82 2.01 -51.48
C ARG A 102 6.03 3.42 -52.03
N TYR A 103 5.72 3.63 -53.29
CA TYR A 103 5.76 4.93 -53.97
C TYR A 103 4.84 5.95 -53.29
N ARG A 104 3.57 5.56 -53.00
CA ARG A 104 2.62 6.42 -52.28
C ARG A 104 3.13 6.79 -50.90
N SER A 105 3.66 5.82 -50.15
CA SER A 105 4.21 6.06 -48.81
C SER A 105 5.36 7.08 -48.83
N TYR A 106 6.26 7.00 -49.84
CA TYR A 106 7.36 7.98 -49.97
C TYR A 106 6.89 9.36 -50.42
N GLN A 107 5.90 9.42 -51.30
CA GLN A 107 5.26 10.68 -51.67
C GLN A 107 4.57 11.36 -50.49
N ASP A 108 3.83 10.62 -49.70
CA ASP A 108 3.13 11.17 -48.55
C ASP A 108 4.14 11.65 -47.47
N SER A 109 5.21 10.91 -47.26
CA SER A 109 6.32 11.35 -46.40
C SER A 109 6.94 12.65 -46.87
N LEU A 110 7.20 12.78 -48.16
CA LEU A 110 7.77 14.02 -48.72
C LEU A 110 6.79 15.20 -48.63
N LYS A 111 5.49 14.97 -48.89
CA LYS A 111 4.44 15.99 -48.72
C LYS A 111 4.35 16.47 -47.28
N GLN A 112 4.37 15.55 -46.31
CA GLN A 112 4.33 15.91 -44.85
C GLN A 112 5.56 16.73 -44.45
N LEU A 113 6.75 16.39 -44.93
CA LEU A 113 7.97 17.15 -44.68
C LEU A 113 7.88 18.59 -45.20
N VAL A 114 7.34 18.75 -46.41
CA VAL A 114 7.17 20.06 -47.05
C VAL A 114 6.04 20.87 -46.38
N ALA A 115 4.88 20.24 -46.15
CA ALA A 115 3.71 20.92 -45.63
C ALA A 115 3.91 21.42 -44.17
N ASN A 116 4.64 20.66 -43.34
CA ASN A 116 4.85 20.99 -41.95
C ASN A 116 6.17 21.72 -41.68
N ASN A 117 6.90 22.11 -42.71
CA ASN A 117 8.28 22.66 -42.59
C ASN A 117 9.14 21.81 -41.63
N SER A 118 8.92 20.49 -41.64
CA SER A 118 9.52 19.53 -40.73
C SER A 118 10.84 19.03 -41.31
N ARG A 119 11.83 18.85 -40.44
CA ARG A 119 13.11 18.24 -40.85
C ARG A 119 13.04 16.74 -40.56
N THR A 120 13.73 15.96 -41.38
CA THR A 120 13.93 14.54 -41.10
C THR A 120 15.10 14.37 -40.15
N ILE A 121 14.90 13.52 -39.17
CA ILE A 121 15.87 13.25 -38.11
C ILE A 121 16.13 11.77 -38.07
N ASN A 122 17.40 11.39 -38.08
CA ASN A 122 17.81 10.02 -37.76
C ASN A 122 17.94 9.89 -36.23
N THR A 123 17.12 9.04 -35.65
CA THR A 123 17.04 8.85 -34.19
C THR A 123 17.47 7.44 -33.82
N VAL A 124 18.51 7.33 -33.01
CA VAL A 124 18.97 6.05 -32.44
C VAL A 124 18.54 6.01 -30.97
N ILE A 125 17.79 5.01 -30.61
CA ILE A 125 17.28 4.82 -29.24
C ILE A 125 17.88 3.54 -28.69
N ASN A 126 18.66 3.66 -27.61
CA ASN A 126 19.33 2.55 -26.94
C ASN A 126 18.86 2.42 -25.49
N LEU A 127 18.65 1.18 -25.08
CA LEU A 127 18.37 0.77 -23.70
C LEU A 127 19.56 -0.04 -23.18
N TYR A 128 20.11 0.36 -22.05
CA TYR A 128 21.28 -0.29 -21.42
C TYR A 128 20.80 -1.08 -20.22
N ILE A 129 20.91 -2.40 -20.25
CA ILE A 129 20.57 -3.30 -19.16
C ILE A 129 21.83 -3.60 -18.37
N HIS A 130 21.82 -3.36 -17.07
CA HIS A 130 22.92 -3.59 -16.16
C HIS A 130 22.66 -4.81 -15.29
N ALA A 131 23.65 -5.70 -15.14
CA ALA A 131 23.55 -6.88 -14.28
C ALA A 131 24.89 -7.20 -13.60
N LYS A 132 24.86 -7.90 -12.48
CA LYS A 132 26.06 -8.36 -11.76
C LYS A 132 26.60 -9.68 -12.26
N SER A 133 25.76 -10.46 -12.94
CA SER A 133 26.15 -11.73 -13.57
C SER A 133 25.63 -11.83 -14.99
N PHE A 134 26.21 -12.75 -15.76
CA PHE A 134 25.75 -13.03 -17.13
C PHE A 134 24.35 -13.68 -17.12
N GLN A 135 24.05 -14.48 -16.11
CA GLN A 135 22.75 -15.15 -15.97
C GLN A 135 21.64 -14.11 -15.74
N ASP A 136 21.86 -13.18 -14.81
CA ASP A 136 20.90 -12.10 -14.54
C ASP A 136 20.71 -11.20 -15.79
N LEU A 137 21.81 -10.96 -16.54
CA LEU A 137 21.73 -10.19 -17.77
C LEU A 137 20.82 -10.84 -18.84
N GLU A 138 20.88 -12.18 -18.96
CA GLU A 138 19.99 -12.91 -19.88
C GLU A 138 18.54 -12.87 -19.42
N GLU A 139 18.30 -13.02 -18.11
CA GLU A 139 16.97 -12.99 -17.51
C GLU A 139 16.32 -11.61 -17.69
N TYR A 140 17.00 -10.54 -17.28
CA TYR A 140 16.50 -9.18 -17.44
C TYR A 140 16.28 -8.80 -18.92
N THR A 141 17.14 -9.27 -19.81
CA THR A 141 16.96 -9.04 -21.25
C THR A 141 15.69 -9.73 -21.76
N LYS A 142 15.42 -10.93 -21.30
CA LYS A 142 14.22 -11.70 -21.66
C LYS A 142 12.96 -11.02 -21.13
N GLU A 143 12.94 -10.69 -19.85
CA GLU A 143 11.81 -10.00 -19.21
C GLU A 143 11.49 -8.67 -19.89
N LEU A 144 12.52 -7.86 -20.18
CA LEU A 144 12.33 -6.58 -20.86
C LEU A 144 11.74 -6.77 -22.27
N LYS A 145 12.23 -7.74 -23.04
CA LYS A 145 11.68 -8.04 -24.36
C LYS A 145 10.24 -8.54 -24.26
N GLU A 146 9.93 -9.41 -23.34
CA GLU A 146 8.57 -9.92 -23.11
C GLU A 146 7.63 -8.78 -22.70
N PHE A 147 8.08 -7.86 -21.86
CA PHE A 147 7.33 -6.66 -21.50
C PHE A 147 6.96 -5.82 -22.73
N PHE A 148 7.93 -5.49 -23.58
CA PHE A 148 7.66 -4.73 -24.80
C PHE A 148 6.75 -5.47 -25.78
N TYR A 149 6.87 -6.78 -25.89
CA TYR A 149 5.97 -7.60 -26.74
C TYR A 149 4.56 -7.73 -26.16
N SER A 150 4.42 -7.77 -24.83
CA SER A 150 3.11 -7.92 -24.15
C SER A 150 2.21 -6.69 -24.35
N THR A 151 2.76 -5.54 -24.66
CA THR A 151 1.99 -4.31 -24.92
C THR A 151 1.16 -4.36 -26.21
N GLY A 152 1.40 -5.35 -27.09
CA GLY A 152 0.75 -5.43 -28.39
C GLY A 152 1.16 -4.33 -29.37
N LEU A 153 2.10 -3.46 -28.97
CA LEU A 153 2.64 -2.41 -29.84
C LEU A 153 3.73 -2.98 -30.74
N SER A 154 3.80 -2.49 -31.97
CA SER A 154 4.79 -2.94 -32.95
C SER A 154 6.19 -2.35 -32.69
N ILE A 155 6.70 -2.55 -31.46
CA ILE A 155 8.05 -2.12 -31.08
C ILE A 155 8.99 -3.31 -31.22
N ARG A 156 10.14 -3.08 -31.87
CA ARG A 156 11.15 -4.11 -32.03
C ARG A 156 12.44 -3.69 -31.32
N LEU A 157 12.93 -4.57 -30.44
CA LEU A 157 14.19 -4.44 -29.71
C LEU A 157 15.21 -5.45 -30.23
N ASP A 158 16.27 -4.99 -30.82
CA ASP A 158 17.35 -5.83 -31.33
C ASP A 158 18.64 -5.64 -30.54
N THR A 159 19.33 -6.74 -30.29
CA THR A 159 20.70 -6.73 -29.80
C THR A 159 21.62 -6.67 -31.01
N LEU A 160 22.41 -5.61 -31.15
CA LEU A 160 23.29 -5.45 -32.28
C LEU A 160 24.66 -6.09 -31.99
N PRO A 161 25.02 -7.24 -32.65
CA PRO A 161 26.27 -7.92 -32.38
C PRO A 161 27.49 -7.06 -32.74
N ARG A 162 28.54 -7.09 -31.92
CA ARG A 162 29.80 -6.32 -32.09
C ARG A 162 29.66 -4.80 -32.14
N LEU A 163 28.46 -4.27 -31.81
CA LEU A 163 28.21 -2.84 -31.73
C LEU A 163 27.93 -2.36 -30.29
N GLN A 164 28.12 -3.24 -29.31
CA GLN A 164 27.79 -2.95 -27.93
C GLN A 164 28.66 -1.82 -27.35
N VAL A 165 29.95 -1.83 -27.58
CA VAL A 165 30.85 -0.75 -27.16
C VAL A 165 30.66 0.52 -28.03
N GLY A 166 30.33 0.37 -29.33
CA GLY A 166 29.95 1.49 -30.17
C GLY A 166 28.70 2.22 -29.63
N ALA A 167 27.72 1.48 -29.14
CA ALA A 167 26.53 2.05 -28.48
C ALA A 167 26.90 2.83 -27.21
N MET A 168 27.79 2.28 -26.38
CA MET A 168 28.29 2.95 -25.16
C MET A 168 29.01 4.27 -25.53
N GLN A 169 29.85 4.25 -26.58
CA GLN A 169 30.54 5.45 -27.08
C GLN A 169 29.54 6.49 -27.57
N LYS A 170 28.49 6.08 -28.26
CA LYS A 170 27.44 6.97 -28.79
C LYS A 170 26.69 7.69 -27.66
N ASN A 171 26.52 7.03 -26.51
CA ASN A 171 25.91 7.63 -25.32
C ASN A 171 26.84 8.63 -24.60
N SER A 172 28.14 8.61 -24.89
CA SER A 172 29.09 9.53 -24.27
C SER A 172 29.07 10.89 -24.96
N SER A 173 28.85 11.95 -24.16
CA SER A 173 28.91 13.33 -24.65
C SER A 173 30.27 13.74 -25.28
N LEU A 174 31.33 12.97 -24.97
CA LEU A 174 32.67 13.20 -25.51
C LEU A 174 32.86 12.71 -26.93
N PHE A 175 31.97 11.86 -27.46
CA PHE A 175 32.11 11.23 -28.80
C PHE A 175 31.03 11.65 -29.80
N ILE A 176 30.30 12.72 -29.51
CA ILE A 176 29.28 13.22 -30.44
C ILE A 176 29.93 13.64 -31.76
N GLY A 177 29.52 12.98 -32.85
CA GLY A 177 29.99 13.33 -34.21
C GLY A 177 31.43 12.92 -34.52
N SER A 178 32.06 12.02 -33.76
CA SER A 178 33.40 11.56 -34.03
C SER A 178 33.44 10.61 -35.24
N SER A 179 34.53 10.61 -35.99
CA SER A 179 34.80 9.64 -37.07
C SER A 179 34.92 8.19 -36.59
N LEU A 180 34.98 7.98 -35.29
CA LEU A 180 34.99 6.66 -34.63
C LEU A 180 33.57 6.12 -34.36
N ASP A 181 32.53 6.85 -34.71
CA ASP A 181 31.14 6.46 -34.51
C ASP A 181 30.74 5.33 -35.47
N ARG A 182 30.94 4.10 -35.01
CA ARG A 182 30.59 2.90 -35.79
C ARG A 182 29.09 2.82 -36.11
N TYR A 183 28.22 3.42 -35.29
CA TYR A 183 26.79 3.44 -35.52
C TYR A 183 26.40 4.20 -36.78
N SER A 184 27.03 5.34 -37.05
CA SER A 184 26.79 6.11 -38.26
C SER A 184 27.18 5.35 -39.52
N ASN A 185 28.26 4.53 -39.44
CA ASN A 185 28.73 3.75 -40.58
C ASN A 185 27.80 2.59 -40.97
N TYR A 186 26.91 2.15 -40.08
CA TYR A 186 25.94 1.07 -40.34
C TYR A 186 24.52 1.57 -40.59
N HIS A 187 24.30 2.88 -40.68
CA HIS A 187 22.98 3.51 -40.87
C HIS A 187 21.93 3.01 -39.87
N ILE A 188 22.36 2.81 -38.64
CA ILE A 188 21.46 2.38 -37.54
C ILE A 188 20.68 3.60 -37.07
N GLY A 189 19.38 3.47 -37.04
CA GLY A 189 18.48 4.51 -36.56
C GLY A 189 17.13 4.49 -37.28
N LEU A 190 16.22 5.24 -36.76
CA LEU A 190 14.87 5.42 -37.28
C LEU A 190 14.76 6.81 -37.89
N MET A 191 14.43 6.85 -39.17
CA MET A 191 14.21 8.10 -39.90
C MET A 191 12.79 8.56 -39.66
N MET A 192 12.60 9.72 -39.04
CA MET A 192 11.28 10.25 -38.74
C MET A 192 11.24 11.79 -38.80
N PRO A 193 10.04 12.37 -38.96
CA PRO A 193 9.85 13.82 -38.85
C PRO A 193 10.23 14.35 -37.48
N SER A 194 10.70 15.58 -37.39
CA SER A 194 11.10 16.23 -36.14
C SER A 194 9.96 16.25 -35.09
N LEU A 195 8.72 16.39 -35.53
CA LEU A 195 7.53 16.34 -34.63
C LEU A 195 7.38 14.95 -33.99
N SER A 196 7.59 13.87 -34.76
CA SER A 196 7.54 12.51 -34.21
C SER A 196 8.66 12.27 -33.20
N VAL A 197 9.86 12.85 -33.43
CA VAL A 197 10.94 12.77 -32.44
C VAL A 197 10.58 13.52 -31.16
N ALA A 198 9.91 14.66 -31.26
CA ALA A 198 9.41 15.37 -30.09
C ALA A 198 8.40 14.52 -29.30
N GLY A 199 7.53 13.76 -29.96
CA GLY A 199 6.60 12.83 -29.32
C GLY A 199 7.27 11.65 -28.59
N LEU A 200 8.53 11.33 -28.93
CA LEU A 200 9.33 10.31 -28.23
C LEU A 200 9.97 10.83 -26.92
N TRP A 201 9.79 12.13 -26.57
CA TRP A 201 10.36 12.71 -25.37
C TRP A 201 9.96 11.91 -24.12
N PRO A 202 10.90 11.23 -23.43
CA PRO A 202 10.57 10.34 -22.34
C PRO A 202 10.46 11.06 -20.99
N PHE A 203 10.89 12.31 -20.92
CA PHE A 203 10.94 13.08 -19.68
C PHE A 203 9.61 13.81 -19.46
N ILE A 204 8.55 13.04 -19.35
CA ILE A 204 7.26 13.52 -18.86
C ILE A 204 7.21 13.33 -17.37
N PHE A 205 6.48 14.21 -16.69
CA PHE A 205 6.26 14.07 -15.26
C PHE A 205 5.32 12.90 -15.02
N ASP A 206 5.77 11.86 -14.33
CA ASP A 206 4.88 10.82 -13.83
C ASP A 206 4.11 11.38 -12.66
N SER A 207 2.84 11.67 -12.86
CA SER A 207 1.99 12.31 -11.88
C SER A 207 0.76 11.48 -11.56
N MET A 208 0.20 11.73 -10.38
CA MET A 208 -1.11 11.22 -9.98
C MET A 208 -1.95 12.41 -9.50
N ASP A 209 -3.17 12.53 -9.98
CA ASP A 209 -4.04 13.66 -9.72
C ASP A 209 -5.47 13.18 -9.48
N ASP A 210 -5.73 12.74 -8.26
CA ASP A 210 -7.05 12.31 -7.84
C ASP A 210 -7.95 13.53 -7.59
N LYS A 211 -9.19 13.49 -8.09
CA LYS A 211 -10.13 14.63 -8.08
C LYS A 211 -10.38 15.23 -6.70
N TYR A 212 -10.46 14.38 -5.67
CA TYR A 212 -10.71 14.78 -4.27
C TYR A 212 -9.49 14.51 -3.39
N GLY A 213 -8.31 14.40 -4.02
CA GLY A 213 -7.07 14.11 -3.34
C GLY A 213 -6.45 15.35 -2.69
N SER A 214 -5.52 15.07 -1.79
CA SER A 214 -4.60 16.08 -1.26
C SER A 214 -3.20 15.85 -1.80
N PHE A 215 -2.44 16.93 -1.92
CA PHE A 215 -1.03 16.85 -2.30
C PHE A 215 -0.24 16.17 -1.19
N ILE A 216 0.46 15.08 -1.52
CA ILE A 216 1.27 14.33 -0.56
C ILE A 216 2.77 14.39 -0.87
N GLY A 217 3.14 14.90 -2.02
CA GLY A 217 4.53 14.99 -2.46
C GLY A 217 4.68 14.94 -3.96
N VAL A 218 5.87 14.54 -4.41
CA VAL A 218 6.22 14.42 -5.83
C VAL A 218 6.75 13.03 -6.13
N GLU A 219 6.58 12.60 -7.37
CA GLU A 219 7.29 11.42 -7.87
C GLU A 219 8.81 11.67 -7.78
N ALA A 220 9.56 10.72 -7.20
CA ALA A 220 10.92 10.98 -6.74
C ALA A 220 11.94 11.18 -7.88
N ASN A 221 11.69 10.60 -9.07
CA ASN A 221 12.60 10.66 -10.20
C ASN A 221 12.27 11.80 -11.16
N THR A 222 10.98 12.04 -11.44
CA THR A 222 10.52 13.00 -12.45
C THR A 222 10.04 14.32 -11.86
N GLY A 223 9.74 14.35 -10.55
CA GLY A 223 9.21 15.52 -9.86
C GLY A 223 7.74 15.81 -10.15
N GLY A 224 7.00 14.88 -10.76
CA GLY A 224 5.58 15.03 -11.03
C GLY A 224 4.77 15.08 -9.74
N LYS A 225 3.71 15.89 -9.71
CA LYS A 225 2.86 16.05 -8.53
C LYS A 225 2.10 14.76 -8.19
N ILE A 226 1.98 14.46 -6.91
CA ILE A 226 1.17 13.37 -6.40
C ILE A 226 0.06 13.94 -5.53
N VAL A 227 -1.13 13.95 -6.09
CA VAL A 227 -2.40 14.30 -5.41
C VAL A 227 -3.16 13.00 -5.23
N PHE A 228 -3.33 12.58 -4.00
CA PHE A 228 -3.80 11.25 -3.64
C PHE A 228 -5.10 11.30 -2.86
N ASP A 229 -6.08 10.49 -3.27
CA ASP A 229 -7.30 10.22 -2.52
C ASP A 229 -7.45 8.71 -2.26
N GLN A 230 -7.50 8.33 -1.00
CA GLN A 230 -7.68 6.94 -0.59
C GLN A 230 -9.07 6.39 -0.99
N PHE A 231 -10.09 7.26 -1.12
CA PHE A 231 -11.44 6.92 -1.54
C PHE A 231 -11.67 7.01 -3.06
N ALA A 232 -10.62 7.21 -3.85
CA ALA A 232 -10.75 7.30 -5.31
C ALA A 232 -11.45 6.07 -5.93
N TYR A 233 -11.37 4.90 -5.29
CA TYR A 233 -12.07 3.69 -5.75
C TYR A 233 -13.60 3.81 -5.75
N ILE A 234 -14.18 4.73 -4.97
CA ILE A 234 -15.62 5.03 -4.96
C ILE A 234 -15.95 6.04 -6.06
N ASN A 235 -15.15 7.10 -6.14
CA ASN A 235 -15.49 8.33 -6.85
C ASN A 235 -14.95 8.38 -8.29
N ASP A 236 -13.98 7.50 -8.66
CA ASP A 236 -13.37 7.48 -9.98
C ASP A 236 -13.37 6.08 -10.61
N ARG A 237 -14.05 5.95 -11.75
CA ARG A 237 -14.06 4.71 -12.54
C ARG A 237 -12.65 4.34 -13.04
N ASN A 238 -11.84 5.32 -13.42
CA ASN A 238 -10.48 5.07 -13.92
C ASN A 238 -9.60 4.51 -12.80
N ALA A 239 -9.78 4.95 -11.56
CA ALA A 239 -9.06 4.38 -10.43
C ALA A 239 -9.35 2.87 -10.29
N ARG A 240 -10.59 2.43 -10.46
CA ARG A 240 -10.96 1.00 -10.43
C ARG A 240 -10.32 0.21 -11.57
N PHE A 241 -10.30 0.73 -12.79
CA PHE A 241 -9.62 0.09 -13.92
C PHE A 241 -8.12 -0.07 -13.69
N ASN A 242 -7.52 0.86 -12.96
CA ASN A 242 -6.11 0.83 -12.57
C ASN A 242 -5.83 -0.03 -11.30
N GLY A 243 -6.76 -0.92 -10.94
CA GLY A 243 -6.59 -1.86 -9.83
C GLY A 243 -6.87 -1.30 -8.44
N ARG A 244 -7.35 -0.05 -8.32
CA ARG A 244 -7.71 0.56 -7.02
C ARG A 244 -9.14 0.12 -6.66
N THR A 245 -9.26 -1.07 -6.07
CA THR A 245 -10.56 -1.71 -5.81
C THR A 245 -11.07 -1.53 -4.38
N ALA A 246 -10.21 -1.12 -3.45
CA ALA A 246 -10.50 -0.86 -2.05
C ALA A 246 -9.63 0.29 -1.54
N GLY A 247 -9.86 0.74 -0.31
CA GLY A 247 -9.12 1.86 0.27
C GLY A 247 -8.14 1.47 1.38
N ASN A 248 -7.92 0.19 1.63
CA ASN A 248 -7.01 -0.24 2.70
C ASN A 248 -5.56 0.09 2.34
N MET A 249 -4.83 0.61 3.33
CA MET A 249 -3.44 1.03 3.21
C MET A 249 -2.55 0.43 4.28
N ILE A 250 -1.36 -0.01 3.89
CA ILE A 250 -0.29 -0.38 4.80
C ILE A 250 0.96 0.46 4.55
N ILE A 251 1.57 0.97 5.63
CA ILE A 251 2.74 1.84 5.59
C ILE A 251 3.85 1.19 6.42
N VAL A 252 4.91 0.79 5.75
CA VAL A 252 6.01 0.05 6.35
C VAL A 252 7.32 0.82 6.24
N GLY A 253 8.15 0.76 7.26
CA GLY A 253 9.49 1.32 7.20
C GLY A 253 10.09 1.57 8.57
N ARG A 254 11.38 1.85 8.59
CA ARG A 254 12.14 2.13 9.81
C ARG A 254 11.70 3.41 10.50
N THR A 255 11.93 3.51 11.81
CA THR A 255 11.74 4.74 12.59
C THR A 255 12.54 5.91 11.99
N GLY A 256 11.92 7.09 11.92
CA GLY A 256 12.56 8.31 11.41
C GLY A 256 12.57 8.45 9.89
N MET A 257 12.03 7.51 9.14
CA MET A 257 12.02 7.55 7.65
C MET A 257 10.81 8.26 7.04
N GLY A 258 9.82 8.71 7.84
CA GLY A 258 8.69 9.50 7.36
C GLY A 258 7.31 8.84 7.51
N LYS A 259 7.20 7.63 8.10
CA LYS A 259 5.89 6.95 8.28
C LYS A 259 4.86 7.80 9.01
N THR A 260 5.16 8.23 10.23
CA THR A 260 4.23 9.05 11.03
C THR A 260 3.93 10.38 10.33
N THR A 261 4.89 10.91 9.56
CA THR A 261 4.69 12.12 8.75
C THR A 261 3.61 11.92 7.69
N ILE A 262 3.69 10.85 6.91
CA ILE A 262 2.67 10.58 5.88
C ILE A 262 1.33 10.19 6.50
N ILE A 263 1.30 9.48 7.62
CA ILE A 263 0.05 9.17 8.34
C ILE A 263 -0.64 10.47 8.76
N ASN A 264 0.08 11.40 9.39
CA ASN A 264 -0.46 12.69 9.81
C ASN A 264 -0.98 13.51 8.62
N LEU A 265 -0.23 13.50 7.50
CA LEU A 265 -0.64 14.19 6.27
C LEU A 265 -1.94 13.60 5.69
N LEU A 266 -2.06 12.27 5.67
CA LEU A 266 -3.26 11.59 5.22
C LEU A 266 -4.45 11.85 6.16
N VAL A 267 -4.24 11.80 7.48
CA VAL A 267 -5.28 12.13 8.46
C VAL A 267 -5.77 13.57 8.26
N ASN A 268 -4.85 14.53 8.14
CA ASN A 268 -5.19 15.92 7.84
C ASN A 268 -6.01 16.05 6.54
N SER A 269 -5.58 15.34 5.47
CA SER A 269 -6.31 15.26 4.21
C SER A 269 -7.75 14.75 4.39
N HIS A 270 -7.93 13.71 5.18
CA HIS A 270 -9.26 13.15 5.43
C HIS A 270 -10.15 14.12 6.21
N ILE A 271 -9.63 14.80 7.22
CA ILE A 271 -10.37 15.81 7.99
C ILE A 271 -10.78 16.99 7.10
N ILE A 272 -9.89 17.49 6.25
CA ILE A 272 -10.20 18.55 5.28
C ILE A 272 -11.35 18.12 4.35
N ASN A 273 -11.38 16.85 3.96
CA ASN A 273 -12.45 16.26 3.15
C ASN A 273 -13.71 15.90 3.96
N ARG A 274 -13.80 16.31 5.24
CA ARG A 274 -14.92 16.05 6.16
C ARG A 274 -15.21 14.56 6.39
N ARG A 275 -14.20 13.71 6.28
CA ARG A 275 -14.27 12.28 6.59
C ARG A 275 -14.07 12.07 8.07
N LYS A 276 -14.73 11.06 8.62
CA LYS A 276 -14.57 10.70 10.03
C LYS A 276 -13.32 9.84 10.20
N VAL A 277 -12.50 10.19 11.17
CA VAL A 277 -11.24 9.48 11.45
C VAL A 277 -11.26 8.94 12.87
N ILE A 278 -10.99 7.65 13.00
CA ILE A 278 -10.77 6.99 14.29
C ILE A 278 -9.32 6.51 14.33
N TRP A 279 -8.57 7.01 15.28
CA TRP A 279 -7.11 6.80 15.36
C TRP A 279 -6.69 6.07 16.63
N CYS A 280 -6.15 4.87 16.47
CA CYS A 280 -5.54 4.10 17.56
C CYS A 280 -4.05 4.44 17.67
N ASP A 281 -3.64 5.05 18.79
CA ASP A 281 -2.29 5.56 19.06
C ASP A 281 -1.67 4.87 20.29
N PRO A 282 -1.00 3.72 20.11
CA PRO A 282 -0.41 2.97 21.22
C PRO A 282 0.71 3.70 21.96
N GLU A 283 1.35 4.69 21.36
CA GLU A 283 2.49 5.40 21.92
C GLU A 283 2.20 6.83 22.35
N ASN A 284 0.95 7.29 22.24
CA ASN A 284 0.51 8.66 22.55
C ASN A 284 1.32 9.75 21.81
N LYS A 285 1.75 9.47 20.57
CA LYS A 285 2.52 10.41 19.75
C LYS A 285 1.65 11.50 19.13
N ASN A 286 0.36 11.21 18.91
CA ASN A 286 -0.51 11.99 18.04
C ASN A 286 -1.47 12.93 18.82
N LYS A 287 -1.32 13.01 20.16
CA LYS A 287 -2.17 13.87 21.01
C LYS A 287 -2.20 15.33 20.57
N LYS A 288 -1.02 15.89 20.27
CA LYS A 288 -0.92 17.29 19.82
C LYS A 288 -1.62 17.47 18.47
N VAL A 289 -1.34 16.62 17.50
CA VAL A 289 -1.94 16.70 16.16
C VAL A 289 -3.46 16.56 16.24
N THR A 290 -3.97 15.63 17.05
CA THR A 290 -5.42 15.46 17.26
C THR A 290 -6.06 16.72 17.81
N ASN A 291 -5.47 17.33 18.83
CA ASN A 291 -5.99 18.57 19.43
C ASN A 291 -5.90 19.75 18.47
N ASP A 292 -4.79 19.89 17.74
CA ASP A 292 -4.60 20.97 16.76
C ASP A 292 -5.57 20.86 15.57
N LEU A 293 -6.01 19.65 15.23
CA LEU A 293 -7.04 19.39 14.23
C LEU A 293 -8.48 19.51 14.78
N GLY A 294 -8.66 19.87 16.05
CA GLY A 294 -9.96 19.98 16.71
C GLY A 294 -10.62 18.66 17.06
N GLY A 295 -9.84 17.57 17.08
CA GLY A 295 -10.29 16.23 17.46
C GLY A 295 -10.34 16.00 18.97
N ASN A 296 -10.98 14.90 19.38
CA ASN A 296 -11.00 14.45 20.77
C ASN A 296 -9.94 13.36 20.99
N TYR A 297 -9.10 13.51 22.02
CA TYR A 297 -8.06 12.56 22.38
C TYR A 297 -8.35 11.91 23.73
N ILE A 298 -8.66 10.62 23.71
CA ILE A 298 -9.06 9.82 24.87
C ILE A 298 -7.88 8.96 25.31
N GLU A 299 -7.39 9.14 26.53
CA GLU A 299 -6.30 8.34 27.09
C GLU A 299 -6.82 7.20 27.96
N PHE A 300 -6.44 5.96 27.62
CA PHE A 300 -6.71 4.80 28.43
C PHE A 300 -5.60 4.55 29.46
N GLY A 301 -6.01 4.17 30.67
CA GLY A 301 -5.09 3.81 31.75
C GLY A 301 -4.69 4.95 32.70
N VAL A 302 -4.98 6.20 32.39
CA VAL A 302 -4.80 7.38 33.29
C VAL A 302 -6.15 7.87 33.77
N ASP A 303 -7.01 8.24 32.85
CA ASP A 303 -8.36 8.66 33.12
C ASP A 303 -9.27 7.43 33.28
N ARG A 304 -10.41 7.61 33.98
CA ARG A 304 -11.41 6.54 34.12
C ARG A 304 -12.23 6.38 32.85
N ASN A 305 -11.57 6.31 31.71
CA ASN A 305 -12.22 6.06 30.44
C ASN A 305 -12.52 4.54 30.35
N ILE A 306 -13.79 4.22 30.25
CA ILE A 306 -14.29 2.84 30.21
C ILE A 306 -15.06 2.65 28.92
N ILE A 307 -14.82 1.53 28.26
CA ILE A 307 -15.66 0.95 27.23
C ILE A 307 -16.30 -0.29 27.84
N ASN A 308 -17.62 -0.27 27.94
CA ASN A 308 -18.37 -1.37 28.48
C ASN A 308 -18.45 -2.52 27.46
N ILE A 309 -17.98 -3.70 27.82
CA ILE A 309 -18.03 -4.88 26.94
C ILE A 309 -19.46 -5.32 26.62
N PHE A 310 -20.40 -4.98 27.48
CA PHE A 310 -21.82 -5.30 27.33
C PHE A 310 -22.59 -4.35 26.41
N ASP A 311 -21.96 -3.28 25.88
CA ASP A 311 -22.61 -2.44 24.88
C ASP A 311 -22.89 -3.26 23.62
N LEU A 312 -24.14 -3.30 23.19
CA LEU A 312 -24.53 -4.01 21.98
C LEU A 312 -23.99 -3.27 20.75
N LYS A 313 -23.42 -4.02 19.83
CA LYS A 313 -22.83 -3.50 18.59
C LYS A 313 -23.68 -3.90 17.39
N PRO A 314 -23.80 -3.03 16.37
CA PRO A 314 -24.51 -3.35 15.15
C PRO A 314 -23.99 -4.64 14.52
N VAL A 315 -24.91 -5.46 14.04
CA VAL A 315 -24.62 -6.74 13.40
C VAL A 315 -24.69 -6.56 11.88
N THR A 316 -23.70 -7.05 11.19
CA THR A 316 -23.68 -7.06 9.74
C THR A 316 -24.15 -8.42 9.24
N THR A 317 -25.22 -8.45 8.45
CA THR A 317 -25.68 -9.68 7.81
C THR A 317 -24.96 -9.91 6.51
N ASP A 318 -24.19 -10.99 6.41
CA ASP A 318 -23.67 -11.51 5.13
C ASP A 318 -24.81 -12.20 4.36
N ASN A 319 -25.70 -11.44 3.74
CA ASN A 319 -26.60 -11.97 2.73
C ASN A 319 -25.89 -11.89 1.37
N GLU A 320 -25.38 -13.03 0.90
CA GLU A 320 -24.73 -13.17 -0.43
C GLU A 320 -25.59 -12.68 -1.61
N ASN A 321 -26.88 -12.41 -1.39
CA ASN A 321 -27.87 -12.08 -2.42
C ASN A 321 -28.49 -10.66 -2.31
N ARG A 322 -27.98 -9.77 -1.47
CA ARG A 322 -28.50 -8.40 -1.41
C ARG A 322 -27.41 -7.39 -1.73
N GLU A 323 -27.69 -6.52 -2.69
CA GLU A 323 -26.88 -5.32 -3.00
C GLU A 323 -26.85 -4.31 -1.85
N ASP A 324 -27.73 -4.46 -0.83
CA ASP A 324 -27.78 -3.66 0.39
C ASP A 324 -27.49 -4.55 1.62
N ASP A 325 -26.24 -4.56 2.08
CA ASP A 325 -25.89 -5.03 3.44
C ASP A 325 -26.41 -3.99 4.43
N SER A 326 -27.66 -4.15 4.86
CA SER A 326 -28.24 -3.26 5.86
C SER A 326 -27.63 -3.56 7.23
N ILE A 327 -27.17 -2.51 7.92
CA ILE A 327 -26.79 -2.57 9.33
C ILE A 327 -28.02 -3.01 10.10
N MET A 328 -27.92 -4.15 10.80
CA MET A 328 -29.03 -4.68 11.59
C MET A 328 -28.78 -4.47 13.07
N TYR A 329 -29.80 -3.96 13.74
CA TYR A 329 -29.81 -3.79 15.20
C TYR A 329 -30.62 -4.93 15.84
N ASP A 330 -30.25 -6.18 15.49
CA ASP A 330 -30.85 -7.39 16.07
C ASP A 330 -30.24 -7.70 17.43
N THR A 331 -31.03 -7.53 18.48
CA THR A 331 -30.58 -7.66 19.88
C THR A 331 -30.17 -9.08 20.23
N ALA A 332 -30.85 -10.10 19.73
CA ALA A 332 -30.52 -11.48 20.05
C ALA A 332 -29.15 -11.89 19.48
N THR A 333 -28.88 -11.55 18.22
CA THR A 333 -27.58 -11.79 17.57
C THR A 333 -26.47 -10.94 18.23
N ALA A 334 -26.76 -9.68 18.58
CA ALA A 334 -25.79 -8.82 19.25
C ALA A 334 -25.40 -9.35 20.64
N ILE A 335 -26.35 -9.89 21.44
CA ILE A 335 -26.05 -10.54 22.70
C ILE A 335 -25.17 -11.78 22.51
N SER A 336 -25.42 -12.58 21.49
CA SER A 336 -24.57 -13.73 21.16
C SER A 336 -23.13 -13.29 20.84
N ASN A 337 -22.94 -12.18 20.10
CA ASN A 337 -21.61 -11.61 19.83
C ASN A 337 -20.93 -11.11 21.11
N VAL A 338 -21.69 -10.58 22.09
CA VAL A 338 -21.12 -10.20 23.39
C VAL A 338 -20.64 -11.44 24.17
N VAL A 339 -21.33 -12.58 24.08
CA VAL A 339 -20.85 -13.83 24.69
C VAL A 339 -19.51 -14.26 24.12
N GLU A 340 -19.34 -14.17 22.79
CA GLU A 340 -18.05 -14.44 22.13
C GLU A 340 -16.97 -13.44 22.57
N ASP A 341 -17.28 -12.14 22.60
CA ASP A 341 -16.37 -11.09 23.05
C ASP A 341 -15.94 -11.31 24.51
N LEU A 342 -16.87 -11.70 25.41
CA LEU A 342 -16.57 -12.06 26.78
C LEU A 342 -15.67 -13.29 26.87
N SER A 343 -15.97 -14.35 26.12
CA SER A 343 -15.17 -15.57 26.09
C SER A 343 -13.71 -15.26 25.77
N ILE A 344 -13.45 -14.49 24.70
CA ILE A 344 -12.10 -14.12 24.29
C ILE A 344 -11.45 -13.21 25.33
N THR A 345 -12.17 -12.20 25.83
CA THR A 345 -11.65 -11.26 26.84
C THR A 345 -11.25 -11.97 28.11
N LEU A 346 -12.07 -12.90 28.58
CA LEU A 346 -11.78 -13.69 29.80
C LEU A 346 -10.61 -14.65 29.59
N LYS A 347 -10.44 -15.24 28.39
CA LYS A 347 -9.25 -16.04 28.03
C LYS A 347 -7.97 -15.20 28.04
N LEU A 348 -8.01 -13.96 27.57
CA LEU A 348 -6.88 -13.04 27.64
C LEU A 348 -6.53 -12.64 29.08
N LEU A 349 -7.54 -12.38 29.91
CA LEU A 349 -7.35 -12.05 31.33
C LEU A 349 -6.87 -13.24 32.16
N TRP A 350 -7.44 -14.39 31.90
CA TRP A 350 -7.15 -15.64 32.62
C TRP A 350 -6.92 -16.80 31.65
N PRO A 351 -5.69 -17.02 31.20
CA PRO A 351 -5.38 -18.13 30.28
C PRO A 351 -5.74 -19.52 30.77
N ASN A 352 -5.95 -19.66 32.09
CA ASN A 352 -6.35 -20.93 32.75
C ASN A 352 -7.87 -21.10 32.89
N ILE A 353 -8.68 -20.24 32.26
CA ILE A 353 -10.13 -20.40 32.26
C ILE A 353 -10.50 -21.73 31.58
N THR A 354 -11.42 -22.48 32.20
CA THR A 354 -11.81 -23.81 31.71
C THR A 354 -12.97 -23.72 30.72
N GLU A 355 -13.10 -24.73 29.86
CA GLU A 355 -14.24 -24.86 28.94
C GLU A 355 -15.58 -24.81 29.66
N ASN A 356 -15.70 -25.44 30.86
CA ASN A 356 -16.92 -25.41 31.66
C ASN A 356 -17.29 -23.98 32.09
N GLU A 357 -16.31 -23.16 32.43
CA GLU A 357 -16.53 -21.75 32.76
C GLU A 357 -16.99 -20.94 31.55
N ILE A 358 -16.44 -21.25 30.35
CA ILE A 358 -16.83 -20.62 29.10
C ILE A 358 -18.25 -21.02 28.69
N ASP A 359 -18.63 -22.30 28.86
CA ASP A 359 -19.96 -22.80 28.54
C ASP A 359 -21.07 -22.08 29.35
N MET A 360 -20.76 -21.64 30.58
CA MET A 360 -21.70 -20.89 31.42
C MET A 360 -21.93 -19.45 30.97
N LEU A 361 -21.03 -18.86 30.17
CA LEU A 361 -21.12 -17.45 29.80
C LEU A 361 -22.41 -17.10 29.06
N ASN A 362 -22.90 -17.98 28.19
CA ASN A 362 -24.14 -17.74 27.48
C ASN A 362 -25.34 -17.57 28.41
N GLU A 363 -25.51 -18.50 29.37
CA GLU A 363 -26.60 -18.45 30.31
C GLU A 363 -26.53 -17.21 31.21
N ILE A 364 -25.33 -16.92 31.76
CA ILE A 364 -25.12 -15.76 32.63
C ILE A 364 -25.42 -14.47 31.83
N THR A 365 -24.88 -14.33 30.62
CA THR A 365 -25.03 -13.11 29.81
C THR A 365 -26.48 -12.86 29.45
N VAL A 366 -27.20 -13.88 28.94
CA VAL A 366 -28.60 -13.73 28.56
C VAL A 366 -29.46 -13.37 29.79
N LYS A 367 -29.20 -14.00 30.95
CA LYS A 367 -29.92 -13.68 32.21
C LYS A 367 -29.60 -12.25 32.67
N THR A 368 -28.35 -11.82 32.56
CA THR A 368 -27.90 -10.45 32.91
C THR A 368 -28.63 -9.39 32.07
N TYR A 369 -28.72 -9.58 30.74
CA TYR A 369 -29.47 -8.66 29.90
C TYR A 369 -30.96 -8.63 30.22
N ARG A 370 -31.57 -9.78 30.47
CA ARG A 370 -32.98 -9.85 30.87
C ARG A 370 -33.25 -9.13 32.20
N SER A 371 -32.34 -9.25 33.18
CA SER A 371 -32.44 -8.52 34.45
C SER A 371 -32.30 -7.00 34.26
N ALA A 372 -31.58 -6.56 33.21
CA ALA A 372 -31.51 -5.16 32.81
C ALA A 372 -32.70 -4.69 31.92
N GLY A 373 -33.70 -5.56 31.68
CA GLY A 373 -34.88 -5.25 30.87
C GLY A 373 -34.69 -5.44 29.36
N ILE A 374 -33.59 -6.07 28.94
CA ILE A 374 -33.27 -6.32 27.54
C ILE A 374 -33.49 -7.80 27.24
N ASP A 375 -34.62 -8.13 26.62
CA ASP A 375 -35.03 -9.53 26.40
C ASP A 375 -34.74 -10.09 25.01
N GLY A 376 -34.21 -9.28 24.11
CA GLY A 376 -33.87 -9.65 22.73
C GLY A 376 -35.02 -9.51 21.73
N SER A 377 -36.20 -9.08 22.15
CA SER A 377 -37.38 -8.92 21.27
C SER A 377 -37.41 -7.57 20.56
N GLU A 378 -36.75 -6.56 21.12
CA GLU A 378 -36.72 -5.18 20.60
C GLU A 378 -35.39 -4.86 19.94
N SER A 379 -35.40 -3.88 19.01
CA SER A 379 -34.18 -3.34 18.40
C SER A 379 -33.43 -2.45 19.39
N PHE A 380 -32.12 -2.65 19.52
CA PHE A 380 -31.29 -1.83 20.42
C PHE A 380 -30.83 -0.49 19.81
N LYS A 381 -31.36 -0.10 18.65
CA LYS A 381 -30.97 1.14 17.94
C LYS A 381 -31.09 2.40 18.83
N TYR A 382 -31.98 2.40 19.78
CA TYR A 382 -32.29 3.56 20.64
C TYR A 382 -31.81 3.38 22.08
N TYR A 383 -31.00 2.35 22.37
CA TYR A 383 -30.41 2.17 23.69
C TYR A 383 -29.15 3.03 23.83
N PHE A 384 -28.99 3.59 25.02
CA PHE A 384 -27.86 4.40 25.42
C PHE A 384 -26.89 3.59 26.29
N PRO A 385 -25.62 4.05 26.48
CA PRO A 385 -24.66 3.36 27.34
C PRO A 385 -25.16 3.06 28.76
N GLU A 386 -26.08 3.89 29.29
CA GLU A 386 -26.69 3.73 30.61
C GLU A 386 -27.64 2.54 30.69
N ASP A 387 -28.21 2.09 29.59
CA ASP A 387 -29.19 1.00 29.57
C ASP A 387 -28.50 -0.37 29.67
N TYR A 388 -27.25 -0.49 29.23
CA TYR A 388 -26.56 -1.78 29.20
C TYR A 388 -26.04 -2.21 30.56
N PRO A 389 -26.05 -3.53 30.88
CA PRO A 389 -25.49 -4.06 32.14
C PRO A 389 -23.98 -3.83 32.21
N THR A 390 -23.42 -4.04 33.40
CA THR A 390 -22.00 -3.95 33.72
C THR A 390 -21.47 -5.26 34.28
N PHE A 391 -20.16 -5.36 34.54
CA PHE A 391 -19.62 -6.52 35.27
C PHE A 391 -20.19 -6.65 36.69
N THR A 392 -20.67 -5.57 37.32
CA THR A 392 -21.38 -5.65 38.61
C THR A 392 -22.69 -6.44 38.45
N ASP A 393 -23.48 -6.13 37.41
CA ASP A 393 -24.74 -6.83 37.13
C ASP A 393 -24.48 -8.29 36.75
N PHE A 394 -23.43 -8.53 35.93
CA PHE A 394 -22.99 -9.86 35.55
C PHE A 394 -22.57 -10.72 36.79
N SER A 395 -21.84 -10.13 37.73
CA SER A 395 -21.44 -10.79 38.96
C SER A 395 -22.66 -11.09 39.84
N GLY A 396 -23.63 -10.18 39.91
CA GLY A 396 -24.91 -10.41 40.61
C GLY A 396 -25.69 -11.60 40.05
N THR A 397 -25.73 -11.72 38.73
CA THR A 397 -26.36 -12.87 38.04
C THR A 397 -25.67 -14.20 38.38
N ILE A 398 -24.32 -14.19 38.51
CA ILE A 398 -23.57 -15.39 38.96
C ILE A 398 -23.99 -15.77 40.37
N ASP A 399 -24.15 -14.80 41.28
CA ASP A 399 -24.56 -15.06 42.66
C ASP A 399 -25.98 -15.66 42.72
N GLU A 400 -26.92 -15.13 41.94
CA GLU A 400 -28.27 -15.69 41.80
C GLU A 400 -28.25 -17.14 41.27
N LEU A 401 -27.49 -17.42 40.22
CA LEU A 401 -27.37 -18.77 39.65
C LEU A 401 -26.73 -19.76 40.64
N LEU A 402 -25.77 -19.30 41.45
CA LEU A 402 -25.17 -20.12 42.51
C LEU A 402 -26.21 -20.51 43.58
N GLU A 403 -27.11 -19.60 43.95
CA GLU A 403 -28.21 -19.90 44.86
C GLU A 403 -29.18 -20.93 44.26
N ASP A 404 -29.59 -20.73 43.00
CA ASP A 404 -30.49 -21.62 42.28
C ASP A 404 -29.90 -23.04 42.16
N TYR A 405 -28.63 -23.18 41.75
CA TYR A 405 -27.98 -24.48 41.57
C TYR A 405 -27.61 -25.17 42.90
N SER A 406 -27.43 -24.41 43.98
CA SER A 406 -27.17 -24.95 45.31
C SER A 406 -28.33 -25.81 45.83
N GLN A 407 -29.58 -25.53 45.42
CA GLN A 407 -30.77 -26.29 45.81
C GLN A 407 -30.77 -27.71 45.25
N ASN A 408 -30.10 -27.97 44.11
CA ASN A 408 -29.99 -29.26 43.44
C ASN A 408 -28.54 -29.62 43.08
N LEU A 409 -27.64 -29.49 44.02
CA LEU A 409 -26.18 -29.62 43.82
C LEU A 409 -25.77 -31.00 43.27
N SER A 410 -26.52 -32.05 43.56
CA SER A 410 -26.24 -33.38 43.02
C SER A 410 -26.44 -33.47 41.51
N LEU A 411 -27.32 -32.65 40.94
CA LEU A 411 -27.64 -32.61 39.53
C LEU A 411 -26.75 -31.64 38.77
N TYR A 412 -26.43 -30.50 39.36
CA TYR A 412 -25.74 -29.36 38.71
C TYR A 412 -24.35 -29.09 39.30
N LYS A 413 -23.65 -30.10 39.78
CA LYS A 413 -22.36 -29.93 40.46
C LYS A 413 -21.31 -29.30 39.54
N ARG A 414 -21.29 -29.68 38.27
CA ARG A 414 -20.32 -29.15 37.26
C ARG A 414 -20.56 -27.65 37.04
N GLU A 415 -21.78 -27.26 36.83
CA GLU A 415 -22.23 -25.87 36.61
C GLU A 415 -21.94 -25.02 37.85
N TYR A 416 -22.28 -25.54 39.04
CA TYR A 416 -22.00 -24.88 40.30
C TYR A 416 -20.50 -24.64 40.54
N ASP A 417 -19.66 -25.63 40.29
CA ASP A 417 -18.20 -25.48 40.42
C ASP A 417 -17.64 -24.45 39.41
N ALA A 418 -18.13 -24.43 38.17
CA ALA A 418 -17.77 -23.46 37.16
C ALA A 418 -18.17 -22.04 37.57
N LEU A 419 -19.42 -21.84 38.03
CA LEU A 419 -19.89 -20.55 38.53
C LEU A 419 -19.09 -20.06 39.74
N LYS A 420 -18.69 -20.94 40.64
CA LYS A 420 -17.87 -20.61 41.80
C LYS A 420 -16.49 -20.10 41.40
N ASN A 421 -15.89 -20.73 40.39
CA ASN A 421 -14.62 -20.29 39.84
C ASN A 421 -14.75 -18.94 39.12
N LEU A 422 -15.81 -18.72 38.33
CA LEU A 422 -16.11 -17.43 37.72
C LEU A 422 -16.34 -16.34 38.78
N GLN A 423 -17.09 -16.62 39.85
CA GLN A 423 -17.30 -15.70 40.96
C GLN A 423 -15.97 -15.21 41.56
N MET A 424 -15.00 -16.12 41.76
CA MET A 424 -13.67 -15.74 42.26
C MET A 424 -12.91 -14.84 41.28
N LYS A 425 -13.04 -15.09 39.98
CA LYS A 425 -12.42 -14.25 38.94
C LYS A 425 -13.08 -12.86 38.88
N MET A 426 -14.41 -12.79 39.00
CA MET A 426 -15.16 -11.52 38.97
C MET A 426 -14.75 -10.57 40.10
N ARG A 427 -14.30 -11.08 41.26
CA ARG A 427 -13.76 -10.22 42.33
C ARG A 427 -12.62 -9.31 41.87
N SER A 428 -11.84 -9.70 40.86
CA SER A 428 -10.79 -8.85 40.30
C SER A 428 -11.36 -7.73 39.45
N LEU A 429 -12.52 -7.93 38.83
CA LEU A 429 -13.18 -6.96 37.96
C LEU A 429 -14.16 -6.05 38.69
N VAL A 430 -14.85 -6.59 39.71
CA VAL A 430 -15.90 -5.86 40.42
C VAL A 430 -15.42 -5.43 41.81
N GLY A 431 -14.81 -6.35 42.57
CA GLY A 431 -14.42 -6.15 43.94
C GLY A 431 -15.39 -6.75 44.94
N SER A 432 -15.39 -6.22 46.14
CA SER A 432 -16.33 -6.46 47.23
C SER A 432 -16.93 -5.10 47.64
N PRO A 433 -18.00 -5.09 48.49
CA PRO A 433 -18.64 -3.83 48.91
C PRO A 433 -17.69 -2.78 49.47
N ASP A 434 -16.62 -3.22 50.13
CA ASP A 434 -15.66 -2.31 50.79
C ASP A 434 -14.35 -2.10 50.00
N ILE A 435 -14.04 -2.97 49.04
CA ILE A 435 -12.75 -2.95 48.31
C ILE A 435 -13.03 -3.12 46.84
N PRO A 436 -12.75 -2.08 46.01
CA PRO A 436 -12.90 -2.19 44.56
C PRO A 436 -11.95 -3.24 43.97
N GLY A 437 -12.39 -3.92 42.93
CA GLY A 437 -11.60 -4.92 42.22
C GLY A 437 -10.34 -4.28 41.60
N HIS A 438 -9.25 -5.02 41.57
CA HIS A 438 -7.97 -4.52 41.10
C HIS A 438 -8.03 -4.00 39.64
N TYR A 439 -8.88 -4.61 38.80
CA TYR A 439 -9.10 -4.24 37.41
C TYR A 439 -10.43 -3.51 37.18
N ALA A 440 -11.22 -3.23 38.24
CA ALA A 440 -12.53 -2.58 38.13
C ALA A 440 -12.44 -1.25 37.37
N ARG A 441 -11.38 -0.48 37.60
CA ARG A 441 -11.14 0.82 36.94
C ARG A 441 -11.02 0.76 35.41
N TYR A 442 -10.76 -0.40 34.85
CA TYR A 442 -10.56 -0.59 33.41
C TYR A 442 -11.79 -1.19 32.72
N PHE A 443 -12.57 -2.03 33.42
CA PHE A 443 -13.60 -2.85 32.80
C PHE A 443 -14.99 -2.67 33.40
N ASN A 444 -15.11 -2.24 34.67
CA ASN A 444 -16.40 -2.21 35.35
C ASN A 444 -16.99 -0.80 35.38
N GLY A 445 -17.95 -0.56 34.51
CA GLY A 445 -18.68 0.68 34.40
C GLY A 445 -19.39 0.80 33.06
N LYS A 446 -20.21 1.83 32.94
CA LYS A 446 -20.87 2.21 31.70
C LYS A 446 -19.84 2.87 30.77
N THR A 447 -20.02 2.76 29.46
CA THR A 447 -19.20 3.51 28.50
C THR A 447 -19.39 5.00 28.74
N ASN A 448 -18.30 5.68 29.04
CA ASN A 448 -18.28 7.11 29.35
C ASN A 448 -17.51 7.94 28.30
N ILE A 449 -17.28 7.36 27.14
CA ILE A 449 -16.68 8.04 25.99
C ILE A 449 -17.81 8.72 25.24
N ASP A 450 -17.77 10.04 25.14
CA ASP A 450 -18.79 10.81 24.43
C ASP A 450 -18.64 10.61 22.91
N LEU A 451 -19.68 10.03 22.32
CA LEU A 451 -19.72 9.64 20.92
C LEU A 451 -20.44 10.63 20.03
N GLN A 452 -21.28 11.49 20.61
CA GLN A 452 -21.89 12.58 19.85
C GLN A 452 -20.80 13.53 19.32
N GLU A 453 -19.67 13.61 20.04
CA GLU A 453 -18.52 14.37 19.57
C GLU A 453 -17.93 13.85 18.25
N LEU A 454 -17.98 12.55 17.92
CA LEU A 454 -17.46 12.06 16.63
C LEU A 454 -18.31 12.56 15.44
N GLU A 455 -19.61 12.70 15.62
CA GLU A 455 -20.49 13.25 14.58
C GLU A 455 -20.18 14.73 14.31
N ASP A 456 -19.81 15.48 15.36
CA ASP A 456 -19.54 16.91 15.29
C ASP A 456 -18.07 17.23 14.98
N ILE A 457 -17.11 16.47 15.52
CA ILE A 457 -15.69 16.79 15.51
C ILE A 457 -14.93 16.09 14.38
N GLY A 458 -15.40 14.95 13.90
CA GLY A 458 -14.80 14.21 12.79
C GLY A 458 -13.49 13.45 13.11
N LEU A 459 -12.82 13.68 14.24
CA LEU A 459 -11.57 13.01 14.64
C LEU A 459 -11.61 12.53 16.09
N LEU A 460 -11.51 11.23 16.28
CA LEU A 460 -11.43 10.58 17.58
C LEU A 460 -10.14 9.77 17.68
N SER A 461 -9.31 10.06 18.68
CA SER A 461 -8.05 9.36 18.89
C SER A 461 -8.00 8.65 20.24
N PHE A 462 -7.49 7.43 20.24
CA PHE A 462 -7.34 6.58 21.42
C PHE A 462 -5.87 6.40 21.79
N GLY A 463 -5.41 7.09 22.85
CA GLY A 463 -4.08 6.94 23.41
C GLY A 463 -3.99 5.76 24.39
N MET A 464 -3.03 4.86 24.18
CA MET A 464 -2.94 3.61 24.93
C MET A 464 -1.57 3.35 25.58
N LYS A 465 -0.68 4.32 25.57
CA LYS A 465 0.70 4.18 26.10
C LYS A 465 0.73 3.74 27.56
N HIS A 466 -0.18 4.24 28.38
CA HIS A 466 -0.23 3.93 29.80
C HIS A 466 -0.63 2.47 30.09
N LEU A 467 -1.22 1.78 29.10
CA LEU A 467 -1.52 0.35 29.22
C LEU A 467 -0.26 -0.52 29.17
N ALA A 468 0.88 0.01 28.69
CA ALA A 468 2.15 -0.74 28.67
C ALA A 468 2.64 -1.14 30.07
N SER A 469 2.21 -0.42 31.13
CA SER A 469 2.54 -0.74 32.52
C SER A 469 1.58 -1.76 33.18
N THR A 470 0.51 -2.16 32.50
CA THR A 470 -0.45 -3.14 33.03
C THR A 470 0.00 -4.58 32.74
N PRO A 471 -0.49 -5.58 33.50
CA PRO A 471 -0.24 -6.98 33.16
C PRO A 471 -0.64 -7.30 31.72
N ILE A 472 0.11 -8.17 31.05
CA ILE A 472 -0.04 -8.43 29.62
C ILE A 472 -1.47 -8.86 29.22
N GLY A 473 -2.13 -9.68 30.04
CA GLY A 473 -3.52 -10.11 29.80
C GLY A 473 -4.50 -8.95 29.84
N VAL A 474 -4.34 -8.04 30.84
CA VAL A 474 -5.16 -6.83 30.95
C VAL A 474 -4.93 -5.89 29.77
N ARG A 475 -3.67 -5.68 29.41
CA ARG A 475 -3.31 -4.86 28.25
C ARG A 475 -3.95 -5.41 26.97
N ASN A 476 -3.78 -6.69 26.70
CA ASN A 476 -4.30 -7.31 25.49
C ASN A 476 -5.84 -7.28 25.43
N ALA A 477 -6.51 -7.52 26.57
CA ALA A 477 -7.95 -7.43 26.67
C ALA A 477 -8.45 -5.99 26.38
N LEU A 478 -7.77 -4.97 26.92
CA LEU A 478 -8.12 -3.57 26.68
C LEU A 478 -7.83 -3.14 25.25
N LEU A 479 -6.68 -3.52 24.68
CA LEU A 479 -6.35 -3.24 23.27
C LEU A 479 -7.43 -3.82 22.35
N ARG A 480 -7.86 -5.06 22.61
CA ARG A 480 -8.93 -5.70 21.85
C ARG A 480 -10.26 -4.96 22.01
N LEU A 481 -10.60 -4.57 23.23
CA LEU A 481 -11.85 -3.86 23.52
C LEU A 481 -11.91 -2.51 22.79
N VAL A 482 -10.83 -1.71 22.87
CA VAL A 482 -10.70 -0.44 22.14
C VAL A 482 -10.77 -0.65 20.64
N PHE A 483 -10.06 -1.65 20.11
CA PHE A 483 -10.07 -1.97 18.70
C PHE A 483 -11.48 -2.34 18.21
N ASN A 484 -12.17 -3.24 18.90
CA ASN A 484 -13.55 -3.64 18.58
C ASN A 484 -14.53 -2.48 18.67
N TYR A 485 -14.35 -1.61 19.66
CA TYR A 485 -15.16 -0.41 19.81
C TYR A 485 -14.95 0.56 18.64
N ALA A 486 -13.70 0.90 18.35
CA ALA A 486 -13.34 1.76 17.24
C ALA A 486 -13.90 1.22 15.91
N TRP A 487 -13.81 -0.09 15.73
CA TRP A 487 -14.37 -0.75 14.56
C TRP A 487 -15.90 -0.67 14.49
N SER A 488 -16.58 -0.97 15.57
CA SER A 488 -18.05 -0.90 15.60
C SER A 488 -18.57 0.49 15.23
N LYS A 489 -17.80 1.55 15.52
CA LYS A 489 -18.13 2.91 15.14
C LYS A 489 -17.96 3.18 13.65
N CYS A 490 -16.94 2.60 13.03
CA CYS A 490 -16.81 2.65 11.56
C CYS A 490 -17.99 1.97 10.85
N LEU A 491 -18.56 0.93 11.45
CA LEU A 491 -19.72 0.21 10.88
C LEU A 491 -21.07 0.89 11.14
N SER A 492 -21.16 1.76 12.14
CA SER A 492 -22.42 2.39 12.55
C SER A 492 -22.83 3.64 11.74
N THR A 493 -22.05 4.03 10.75
CA THR A 493 -22.29 5.20 9.92
C THR A 493 -22.20 4.87 8.43
N ASP A 494 -23.03 5.53 7.61
CA ASP A 494 -22.96 5.47 6.15
C ASP A 494 -21.93 6.46 5.56
N GLU A 495 -21.28 7.25 6.41
CA GLU A 495 -20.28 8.24 5.99
C GLU A 495 -18.92 7.61 5.71
N GLU A 496 -18.10 8.28 4.89
CA GLU A 496 -16.73 7.89 4.64
C GLU A 496 -15.91 7.93 5.95
N THR A 497 -15.44 6.77 6.40
CA THR A 497 -14.74 6.62 7.66
C THR A 497 -13.34 6.06 7.46
N VAL A 498 -12.38 6.56 8.22
CA VAL A 498 -10.97 6.14 8.17
C VAL A 498 -10.56 5.55 9.52
N PHE A 499 -10.15 4.31 9.52
CA PHE A 499 -9.58 3.65 10.68
C PHE A 499 -8.06 3.68 10.61
N VAL A 500 -7.40 4.36 11.53
CA VAL A 500 -5.95 4.50 11.58
C VAL A 500 -5.38 3.71 12.75
N SER A 501 -4.40 2.84 12.49
CA SER A 501 -3.58 2.19 13.51
C SER A 501 -2.11 2.49 13.28
N ASP A 502 -1.53 3.38 14.09
CA ASP A 502 -0.08 3.59 14.11
C ASP A 502 0.56 2.52 15.02
N GLU A 503 1.79 2.11 14.72
CA GLU A 503 2.49 0.98 15.37
C GLU A 503 1.64 -0.30 15.41
N ASP A 504 1.06 -0.63 14.30
CA ASP A 504 0.09 -1.71 14.10
C ASP A 504 0.57 -3.08 14.60
N HIS A 505 1.88 -3.31 14.64
CA HIS A 505 2.49 -4.53 15.19
C HIS A 505 2.09 -4.80 16.65
N GLN A 506 1.76 -3.76 17.43
CA GLN A 506 1.30 -3.94 18.81
C GLN A 506 -0.11 -4.59 18.87
N PHE A 507 -0.92 -4.36 17.87
CA PHE A 507 -2.26 -4.95 17.75
C PHE A 507 -2.21 -6.35 17.17
N ILE A 508 -1.51 -6.53 16.04
CA ILE A 508 -1.48 -7.82 15.34
C ILE A 508 -0.68 -8.90 16.06
N SER A 509 0.17 -8.53 17.03
CA SER A 509 0.83 -9.50 17.91
C SER A 509 -0.17 -10.30 18.77
N ILE A 510 -1.41 -9.85 18.84
CA ILE A 510 -2.54 -10.51 19.49
C ILE A 510 -3.34 -11.23 18.39
N GLU A 511 -3.31 -12.57 18.38
CA GLU A 511 -3.90 -13.39 17.32
C GLU A 511 -5.37 -13.04 17.05
N GLU A 512 -6.14 -12.80 18.10
CA GLU A 512 -7.55 -12.45 18.04
C GLU A 512 -7.76 -11.11 17.31
N ILE A 513 -6.90 -10.13 17.54
CA ILE A 513 -6.97 -8.84 16.85
C ILE A 513 -6.52 -8.99 15.39
N ALA A 514 -5.48 -9.78 15.12
CA ALA A 514 -5.03 -10.04 13.77
C ALA A 514 -6.12 -10.69 12.91
N SER A 515 -6.84 -11.66 13.47
CA SER A 515 -7.99 -12.30 12.84
C SER A 515 -9.11 -11.31 12.52
N ILE A 516 -9.52 -10.52 13.52
CA ILE A 516 -10.56 -9.50 13.36
C ILE A 516 -10.14 -8.49 12.30
N LYS A 517 -8.90 -8.02 12.32
CA LYS A 517 -8.40 -7.04 11.36
C LYS A 517 -8.38 -7.57 9.93
N ALA A 518 -7.96 -8.82 9.72
CA ALA A 518 -7.99 -9.45 8.41
C ALA A 518 -9.42 -9.57 7.84
N GLN A 519 -10.39 -9.94 8.70
CA GLN A 519 -11.80 -9.98 8.32
C GLN A 519 -12.34 -8.58 8.02
N PHE A 520 -12.00 -7.62 8.84
CA PHE A 520 -12.33 -6.22 8.71
C PHE A 520 -11.92 -5.66 7.36
N GLN A 521 -10.65 -5.79 6.97
CA GLN A 521 -10.15 -5.25 5.71
C GLN A 521 -10.84 -5.84 4.48
N ARG A 522 -11.28 -7.09 4.55
CA ARG A 522 -12.07 -7.72 3.48
C ARG A 522 -13.45 -7.07 3.31
N ARG A 523 -14.03 -6.56 4.40
CA ARG A 523 -15.41 -6.01 4.45
C ARG A 523 -15.45 -4.49 4.44
N ALA A 524 -14.37 -3.80 4.78
CA ALA A 524 -14.30 -2.35 4.97
C ALA A 524 -14.93 -1.56 3.79
N ARG A 525 -14.69 -2.01 2.56
CA ARG A 525 -15.27 -1.40 1.36
C ARG A 525 -16.81 -1.32 1.38
N LYS A 526 -17.48 -2.31 1.96
CA LYS A 526 -18.95 -2.36 2.00
C LYS A 526 -19.54 -1.27 2.90
N TYR A 527 -18.75 -0.78 3.85
CA TYR A 527 -19.16 0.20 4.86
C TYR A 527 -18.52 1.58 4.64
N ASN A 528 -18.12 1.90 3.40
CA ASN A 528 -17.42 3.15 3.09
C ASN A 528 -16.25 3.44 4.04
N THR A 529 -15.62 2.38 4.55
CA THR A 529 -14.51 2.48 5.50
C THR A 529 -13.20 2.11 4.81
N VAL A 530 -12.14 2.85 5.13
CA VAL A 530 -10.77 2.57 4.71
C VAL A 530 -9.85 2.45 5.92
N THR A 531 -8.75 1.72 5.76
CA THR A 531 -7.77 1.54 6.84
C THR A 531 -6.43 2.16 6.47
N ILE A 532 -5.73 2.71 7.49
CA ILE A 532 -4.33 3.10 7.41
C ILE A 532 -3.59 2.37 8.53
N SER A 533 -2.68 1.48 8.18
CA SER A 533 -1.90 0.68 9.13
C SER A 533 -0.42 1.02 9.02
N GLY A 534 0.15 1.63 10.06
CA GLY A 534 1.56 1.97 10.14
C GLY A 534 2.34 0.93 10.94
N THR A 535 3.45 0.38 10.41
CA THR A 535 4.32 -0.53 11.16
C THR A 535 5.79 -0.32 10.86
N GLN A 536 6.63 -0.55 11.87
CA GLN A 536 8.08 -0.63 11.70
C GLN A 536 8.60 -2.07 11.80
N GLN A 537 7.79 -3.01 12.25
CA GLN A 537 8.16 -4.40 12.51
C GLN A 537 7.36 -5.35 11.61
N VAL A 538 7.90 -5.65 10.43
CA VAL A 538 7.28 -6.60 9.49
C VAL A 538 7.29 -8.01 10.04
N ARG A 539 8.31 -8.34 10.85
CA ARG A 539 8.50 -9.68 11.40
C ARG A 539 7.29 -10.18 12.19
N ASP A 540 6.55 -9.27 12.86
CA ASP A 540 5.39 -9.65 13.68
C ASP A 540 4.24 -10.20 12.82
N TYR A 541 4.15 -9.77 11.54
CA TYR A 541 3.21 -10.34 10.56
C TYR A 541 3.62 -11.71 10.03
N CYS A 542 4.89 -12.11 10.25
CA CYS A 542 5.46 -13.37 9.79
C CYS A 542 5.51 -14.44 10.91
N ASP A 543 5.03 -14.15 12.13
CA ASP A 543 4.91 -15.14 13.19
C ASP A 543 4.01 -16.30 12.74
N GLU A 544 4.35 -17.55 13.07
CA GLU A 544 3.66 -18.75 12.59
C GLU A 544 2.14 -18.71 12.84
N LYS A 545 1.71 -18.15 13.99
CA LYS A 545 0.30 -18.03 14.35
C LYS A 545 -0.42 -16.93 13.57
N ILE A 546 0.32 -15.89 13.20
CA ILE A 546 -0.21 -14.66 12.60
C ILE A 546 -0.07 -14.68 11.07
N LEU A 547 0.86 -15.46 10.49
CA LEU A 547 1.25 -15.41 9.08
C LEU A 547 0.07 -15.44 8.11
N THR A 548 -0.94 -16.27 8.36
CA THR A 548 -2.13 -16.35 7.50
C THR A 548 -2.91 -15.03 7.51
N TYR A 549 -3.08 -14.42 8.68
CA TYR A 549 -3.73 -13.12 8.84
C TYR A 549 -2.86 -11.99 8.28
N GLY A 550 -1.54 -12.06 8.52
CA GLY A 550 -0.56 -11.11 8.01
C GLY A 550 -0.59 -11.04 6.49
N ARG A 551 -0.54 -12.16 5.79
CA ARG A 551 -0.69 -12.23 4.34
C ARG A 551 -2.01 -11.63 3.88
N ALA A 552 -3.12 -12.02 4.52
CA ALA A 552 -4.43 -11.48 4.18
C ALA A 552 -4.51 -9.95 4.34
N ILE A 553 -3.86 -9.38 5.38
CA ILE A 553 -3.80 -7.94 5.61
C ILE A 553 -3.03 -7.25 4.46
N PHE A 554 -1.88 -7.77 4.05
CA PHE A 554 -1.10 -7.21 2.95
C PHE A 554 -1.82 -7.35 1.61
N GLU A 555 -2.37 -8.52 1.28
CA GLU A 555 -3.11 -8.79 0.04
C GLU A 555 -4.37 -7.93 -0.09
N ASN A 556 -5.06 -7.62 1.02
CA ASN A 556 -6.23 -6.75 1.00
C ASN A 556 -5.89 -5.25 1.07
N SER A 557 -4.60 -4.88 1.14
CA SER A 557 -4.15 -3.50 1.13
C SER A 557 -3.85 -3.06 -0.30
N THR A 558 -4.78 -2.35 -0.91
CA THR A 558 -4.65 -1.80 -2.28
C THR A 558 -3.54 -0.76 -2.37
N TYR A 559 -3.27 -0.07 -1.28
CA TYR A 559 -2.22 0.93 -1.16
C TYR A 559 -1.14 0.42 -0.21
N GLN A 560 0.10 0.39 -0.69
CA GLN A 560 1.23 -0.11 0.12
C GLN A 560 2.39 0.88 -0.02
N MET A 561 2.80 1.50 1.10
CA MET A 561 3.89 2.47 1.13
C MET A 561 5.08 1.89 1.88
N TYR A 562 6.19 1.73 1.20
CA TYR A 562 7.42 1.14 1.72
C TYR A 562 8.52 2.19 1.81
N PHE A 563 8.81 2.65 3.03
CA PHE A 563 9.96 3.49 3.33
C PHE A 563 11.22 2.63 3.50
N HIS A 564 12.37 3.30 3.68
CA HIS A 564 13.64 2.61 3.95
C HIS A 564 13.50 1.54 5.04
N MET A 565 14.05 0.37 4.77
CA MET A 565 14.07 -0.79 5.67
C MET A 565 15.45 -1.43 5.75
N TYR A 566 15.72 -2.16 6.84
CA TYR A 566 16.89 -3.03 6.91
C TYR A 566 16.71 -4.26 6.01
N LYS A 567 17.82 -4.80 5.54
CA LYS A 567 17.83 -6.01 4.68
C LYS A 567 17.07 -7.20 5.30
N SER A 568 17.16 -7.37 6.64
CA SER A 568 16.39 -8.39 7.36
C SER A 568 14.88 -8.16 7.22
N SER A 569 14.40 -6.92 7.42
CA SER A 569 12.98 -6.59 7.30
C SER A 569 12.47 -6.71 5.86
N VAL A 570 13.33 -6.47 4.85
CA VAL A 570 13.00 -6.72 3.44
C VAL A 570 12.85 -8.22 3.17
N ASN A 571 13.67 -9.07 3.80
CA ASN A 571 13.50 -10.52 3.70
C ASN A 571 12.21 -11.00 4.37
N ASP A 572 11.85 -10.45 5.53
CA ASP A 572 10.58 -10.74 6.18
C ASP A 572 9.40 -10.29 5.29
N LEU A 573 9.47 -9.10 4.70
CA LEU A 573 8.47 -8.59 3.76
C LEU A 573 8.28 -9.52 2.55
N SER A 574 9.36 -10.11 2.05
CA SER A 574 9.31 -11.06 0.93
C SER A 574 8.57 -12.36 1.24
N GLN A 575 8.23 -12.64 2.52
CA GLN A 575 7.36 -13.76 2.89
C GLN A 575 5.87 -13.43 2.76
N LEU A 576 5.54 -12.13 2.76
CA LEU A 576 4.17 -11.61 2.72
C LEU A 576 3.76 -11.19 1.31
N ILE A 577 4.70 -10.60 0.54
CA ILE A 577 4.47 -10.10 -0.82
C ILE A 577 5.63 -10.50 -1.75
N MET A 578 5.37 -10.49 -3.05
CA MET A 578 6.42 -10.69 -4.06
C MET A 578 7.20 -9.40 -4.29
N LEU A 579 8.50 -9.44 -4.09
CA LEU A 579 9.43 -8.36 -4.39
C LEU A 579 10.50 -8.84 -5.37
N THR A 580 10.76 -8.06 -6.40
CA THR A 580 11.90 -8.25 -7.29
C THR A 580 13.21 -7.92 -6.55
N ASP A 581 14.33 -8.45 -7.02
CA ASP A 581 15.62 -8.15 -6.37
C ASP A 581 15.99 -6.67 -6.46
N GLN A 582 15.56 -5.99 -7.51
CA GLN A 582 15.71 -4.54 -7.65
C GLN A 582 14.92 -3.76 -6.60
N GLU A 583 13.67 -4.12 -6.37
CA GLU A 583 12.85 -3.52 -5.31
C GLU A 583 13.46 -3.74 -3.94
N LYS A 584 13.99 -4.94 -3.67
CA LYS A 584 14.70 -5.23 -2.41
C LYS A 584 15.92 -4.32 -2.22
N GLU A 585 16.73 -4.12 -3.26
CA GLU A 585 17.87 -3.20 -3.21
C GLU A 585 17.43 -1.74 -3.05
N GLN A 586 16.37 -1.34 -3.75
CA GLN A 586 15.80 0.00 -3.63
C GLN A 586 15.32 0.29 -2.21
N LEU A 587 14.56 -0.62 -1.59
CA LEU A 587 14.02 -0.45 -0.24
C LEU A 587 15.11 -0.28 0.84
N VAL A 588 16.29 -0.86 0.63
CA VAL A 588 17.45 -0.69 1.53
C VAL A 588 18.18 0.63 1.30
N SER A 589 17.98 1.29 0.17
CA SER A 589 18.71 2.51 -0.23
C SER A 589 17.87 3.78 -0.25
N LEU A 590 16.55 3.70 -0.03
CA LEU A 590 15.67 4.87 -0.05
C LEU A 590 16.11 5.95 0.94
N PRO A 591 16.16 7.22 0.51
CA PRO A 591 16.43 8.33 1.44
C PRO A 591 15.24 8.59 2.37
N PRO A 592 15.45 9.31 3.50
CA PRO A 592 14.34 9.73 4.38
C PRO A 592 13.24 10.45 3.59
N TYR A 593 12.00 10.29 4.04
CA TYR A 593 10.78 10.86 3.41
C TYR A 593 10.54 10.42 1.97
N THR A 594 11.18 9.34 1.54
CA THR A 594 10.94 8.73 0.23
C THR A 594 10.45 7.30 0.43
N CYS A 595 9.39 6.94 -0.26
CA CYS A 595 8.80 5.60 -0.22
C CYS A 595 8.55 5.07 -1.64
N LEU A 596 8.66 3.76 -1.80
CA LEU A 596 8.10 3.06 -2.95
C LEU A 596 6.63 2.79 -2.63
N THR A 597 5.73 3.33 -3.44
CA THR A 597 4.29 3.24 -3.20
C THR A 597 3.63 2.39 -4.28
N GLU A 598 2.92 1.36 -3.85
CA GLU A 598 2.01 0.61 -4.71
C GLU A 598 0.61 1.22 -4.64
N VAL A 599 0.06 1.57 -5.80
CA VAL A 599 -1.24 2.19 -5.97
C VAL A 599 -2.01 1.37 -7.02
N GLY A 600 -2.75 0.38 -6.58
CA GLY A 600 -3.38 -0.59 -7.48
C GLY A 600 -2.34 -1.32 -8.32
N ASN A 601 -2.37 -1.15 -9.65
CA ASN A 601 -1.45 -1.82 -10.57
C ASN A 601 -0.14 -1.05 -10.83
N ARG A 602 0.08 0.09 -10.17
CA ARG A 602 1.25 0.96 -10.38
C ARG A 602 2.13 1.00 -9.15
N LYS A 603 3.45 1.03 -9.36
CA LYS A 603 4.44 1.32 -8.33
C LYS A 603 5.10 2.65 -8.62
N ILE A 604 5.03 3.57 -7.69
CA ILE A 604 5.49 4.96 -7.83
C ILE A 604 6.42 5.28 -6.66
N PRO A 605 7.67 5.67 -6.90
CA PRO A 605 8.52 6.21 -5.86
C PRO A 605 8.08 7.64 -5.53
N ILE A 606 7.64 7.87 -4.30
CA ILE A 606 7.12 9.17 -3.85
C ILE A 606 8.08 9.79 -2.85
N ARG A 607 8.47 11.03 -3.08
CA ARG A 607 9.11 11.88 -2.08
C ARG A 607 8.04 12.73 -1.41
N VAL A 608 7.77 12.43 -0.15
CA VAL A 608 6.80 13.14 0.69
C VAL A 608 7.28 14.57 0.93
N LEU A 609 6.43 15.53 0.66
CA LEU A 609 6.67 16.96 0.89
C LEU A 609 5.57 17.50 1.79
N LEU A 610 5.96 18.39 2.68
CA LEU A 610 5.08 19.11 3.60
C LEU A 610 5.09 20.60 3.26
N THR A 611 3.98 21.25 3.47
CA THR A 611 3.91 22.71 3.54
C THR A 611 4.41 23.20 4.90
N GLU A 612 4.75 24.49 5.03
CA GLU A 612 5.17 25.06 6.30
C GLU A 612 4.12 24.92 7.42
N ASP A 613 2.83 24.93 7.06
CA ASP A 613 1.75 24.77 8.04
C ASP A 613 1.59 23.31 8.48
N GLU A 614 1.79 22.37 7.57
CA GLU A 614 1.82 20.93 7.90
C GLU A 614 3.03 20.58 8.77
N GLU A 615 4.20 21.17 8.52
CA GLU A 615 5.38 21.01 9.40
C GLU A 615 5.10 21.49 10.83
N LYS A 616 4.46 22.65 10.99
CA LYS A 616 4.06 23.17 12.31
C LYS A 616 3.05 22.26 13.00
N LEU A 617 2.04 21.74 12.24
CA LEU A 617 1.03 20.82 12.74
C LEU A 617 1.67 19.55 13.30
N ILE A 618 2.64 18.98 12.59
CA ILE A 618 3.33 17.74 12.97
C ILE A 618 4.39 18.00 14.07
N GLY A 619 4.69 19.26 14.39
CA GLY A 619 5.68 19.63 15.40
C GLY A 619 7.13 19.47 14.94
N LYS A 620 7.38 19.73 13.67
CA LYS A 620 8.71 19.77 13.05
C LYS A 620 9.18 21.21 12.84
#